data_cbb91dc1406f798eb146b070277aff2c
#
_entry.id   cbb91dc1406f798eb146b070277aff2c
#
_cell.length_a   1.000
_cell.length_b   1.000
_cell.length_c   1.000
_cell.angle_alpha   90.00
_cell.angle_beta   90.00
_cell.angle_gamma   90.00
#
_symmetry.space_group_name_H-M   'P 1'
#
loop_
_entity.id
_entity.type
_entity.pdbx_description
1 polymer ?
#
loop_
_entity_poly.entity_id
_entity_poly.type
_entity_poly.pdbx_seq_one_letter_code
_entity_poly.pdbx_strand_id
1 'polypeptide(L)'
;MMRVALVTGAGSGIGLAVSRKFLQTDVAVVGIGRDPAKLARLEALAAELGKPVATLAVDVTQDAAPAAAVALAIERFGRLDCLVNNAGVGSPKPVHETDDATLDQFLDLMLRAPFRLAREALRAFGPGSSIVNVASTYALVGGLRGGAYSAAKAGLLGLTSHMAAQYGSAGIRSNAVAPGVVPTDMTIHRLQDQGFRRMNDDMTPSDRRGTVEDVAEAVCFLASPAAGWINGQVLAVDGGWSSIKFLSEEALVAERLPVQPGWTHSGRARGDRGQPG
;
A
#
# COMPACT_ATOMS: atom_id res chain seq x y z
N MET A 1 25.34 4.38 8.65
CA MET A 1 24.76 5.27 7.61
C MET A 1 23.25 5.18 7.65
N MET A 2 22.55 6.31 7.51
CA MET A 2 21.08 6.38 7.44
C MET A 2 20.58 5.66 6.18
N ARG A 3 19.52 4.84 6.31
CA ARG A 3 18.91 4.16 5.17
C ARG A 3 18.09 5.15 4.34
N VAL A 4 17.86 4.83 3.08
CA VAL A 4 17.11 5.65 2.12
C VAL A 4 15.99 4.84 1.49
N ALA A 5 14.76 5.37 1.56
CA ALA A 5 13.57 4.78 0.94
C ALA A 5 13.04 5.66 -0.19
N LEU A 6 12.78 5.07 -1.34
CA LEU A 6 12.04 5.69 -2.45
C LEU A 6 10.58 5.27 -2.37
N VAL A 7 9.67 6.24 -2.27
CA VAL A 7 8.23 6.01 -2.11
C VAL A 7 7.48 6.68 -3.25
N THR A 8 6.70 5.90 -4.01
CA THR A 8 5.82 6.45 -5.06
C THR A 8 4.45 6.80 -4.52
N GLY A 9 3.86 7.90 -5.00
CA GLY A 9 2.61 8.43 -4.44
C GLY A 9 2.79 8.98 -3.03
N ALA A 10 3.98 9.52 -2.72
CA ALA A 10 4.40 9.91 -1.37
C ALA A 10 3.66 11.12 -0.77
N GLY A 11 2.93 11.89 -1.58
CA GLY A 11 2.30 13.15 -1.15
C GLY A 11 0.93 13.01 -0.51
N SER A 12 0.33 11.80 -0.46
CA SER A 12 -1.01 11.59 0.12
C SER A 12 -1.27 10.16 0.56
N GLY A 13 -2.32 9.95 1.34
CA GLY A 13 -2.84 8.64 1.75
C GLY A 13 -1.75 7.73 2.33
N ILE A 14 -1.74 6.47 1.90
CA ILE A 14 -0.79 5.44 2.36
C ILE A 14 0.66 5.88 2.12
N GLY A 15 0.96 6.46 0.93
CA GLY A 15 2.33 6.88 0.61
C GLY A 15 2.87 7.95 1.55
N LEU A 16 2.05 8.92 1.96
CA LEU A 16 2.44 9.95 2.92
C LEU A 16 2.59 9.35 4.34
N ALA A 17 1.72 8.44 4.74
CA ALA A 17 1.81 7.76 6.04
C ALA A 17 3.09 6.89 6.12
N VAL A 18 3.41 6.14 5.06
CA VAL A 18 4.67 5.37 4.94
C VAL A 18 5.88 6.30 5.03
N SER A 19 5.86 7.41 4.30
CA SER A 19 6.95 8.39 4.32
C SER A 19 7.14 9.00 5.71
N ARG A 20 6.04 9.36 6.39
CA ARG A 20 6.06 9.82 7.78
C ARG A 20 6.72 8.80 8.70
N LYS A 21 6.32 7.55 8.60
CA LYS A 21 6.87 6.48 9.45
C LYS A 21 8.35 6.25 9.20
N PHE A 22 8.81 6.27 7.96
CA PHE A 22 10.23 6.20 7.63
C PHE A 22 11.02 7.35 8.25
N LEU A 23 10.56 8.59 8.09
CA LEU A 23 11.21 9.76 8.68
C LEU A 23 11.30 9.66 10.21
N GLN A 24 10.24 9.16 10.88
CA GLN A 24 10.23 8.94 12.33
C GLN A 24 11.20 7.84 12.79
N THR A 25 11.59 6.91 11.91
CA THR A 25 12.53 5.81 12.20
C THR A 25 13.91 6.03 11.59
N ASP A 26 14.31 7.27 11.35
CA ASP A 26 15.62 7.67 10.83
C ASP A 26 15.96 7.08 9.45
N VAL A 27 14.95 6.95 8.58
CA VAL A 27 15.12 6.61 7.17
C VAL A 27 14.86 7.85 6.34
N ALA A 28 15.81 8.28 5.52
CA ALA A 28 15.61 9.36 4.56
C ALA A 28 14.62 8.94 3.48
N VAL A 29 13.83 9.89 2.97
CA VAL A 29 12.78 9.59 1.99
C VAL A 29 13.02 10.34 0.68
N VAL A 30 12.94 9.61 -0.43
CA VAL A 30 12.77 10.18 -1.77
C VAL A 30 11.30 9.99 -2.16
N GLY A 31 10.54 11.08 -2.17
CA GLY A 31 9.11 11.07 -2.47
C GLY A 31 8.82 11.37 -3.93
N ILE A 32 8.10 10.47 -4.61
CA ILE A 32 7.70 10.64 -6.01
C ILE A 32 6.19 10.82 -6.12
N GLY A 33 5.75 11.79 -6.94
CA GLY A 33 4.34 12.03 -7.21
C GLY A 33 4.13 13.00 -8.36
N ARG A 34 2.94 13.03 -8.94
CA ARG A 34 2.63 13.92 -10.07
C ARG A 34 2.29 15.35 -9.63
N ASP A 35 1.77 15.48 -8.43
CA ASP A 35 1.22 16.74 -7.91
C ASP A 35 2.23 17.39 -6.94
N PRO A 36 2.87 18.51 -7.35
CA PRO A 36 3.82 19.21 -6.50
C PRO A 36 3.20 19.71 -5.18
N ALA A 37 1.92 20.13 -5.20
CA ALA A 37 1.25 20.60 -3.99
C ALA A 37 1.06 19.48 -2.94
N LYS A 38 0.85 18.25 -3.41
CA LYS A 38 0.82 17.08 -2.52
C LYS A 38 2.22 16.73 -2.00
N LEU A 39 3.26 16.82 -2.83
CA LEU A 39 4.65 16.60 -2.39
C LEU A 39 5.10 17.64 -1.38
N ALA A 40 4.66 18.89 -1.48
CA ALA A 40 4.93 19.92 -0.49
C ALA A 40 4.44 19.55 0.93
N ARG A 41 3.40 18.70 1.05
CA ARG A 41 2.96 18.16 2.35
C ARG A 41 4.04 17.25 2.97
N LEU A 42 4.70 16.44 2.15
CA LEU A 42 5.81 15.59 2.61
C LEU A 42 7.01 16.45 3.02
N GLU A 43 7.33 17.49 2.27
CA GLU A 43 8.43 18.42 2.58
C GLU A 43 8.16 19.17 3.89
N ALA A 44 6.96 19.69 4.08
CA ALA A 44 6.55 20.33 5.33
C ALA A 44 6.65 19.38 6.53
N LEU A 45 6.17 18.15 6.37
CA LEU A 45 6.28 17.11 7.39
C LEU A 45 7.74 16.78 7.73
N ALA A 46 8.60 16.67 6.72
CA ALA A 46 10.02 16.41 6.92
C ALA A 46 10.73 17.57 7.65
N ALA A 47 10.36 18.81 7.31
CA ALA A 47 10.85 20.01 7.98
C ALA A 47 10.42 20.05 9.46
N GLU A 48 9.15 19.73 9.75
CA GLU A 48 8.63 19.63 11.12
C GLU A 48 9.39 18.59 11.94
N LEU A 49 9.71 17.44 11.34
CA LEU A 49 10.43 16.36 12.00
C LEU A 49 11.96 16.59 12.04
N GLY A 50 12.49 17.59 11.34
CA GLY A 50 13.93 17.82 11.19
C GLY A 50 14.63 16.66 10.46
N LYS A 51 13.96 16.03 9.47
CA LYS A 51 14.44 14.83 8.78
C LYS A 51 14.72 15.08 7.29
N PRO A 52 15.70 14.39 6.71
CA PRO A 52 16.06 14.60 5.31
C PRO A 52 15.03 13.99 4.35
N VAL A 53 14.63 14.79 3.38
CA VAL A 53 13.72 14.41 2.29
C VAL A 53 14.21 15.00 0.97
N ALA A 54 13.95 14.30 -0.12
CA ALA A 54 13.99 14.85 -1.47
C ALA A 54 12.70 14.48 -2.20
N THR A 55 12.19 15.34 -3.05
CA THR A 55 10.97 15.08 -3.82
C THR A 55 11.20 15.23 -5.30
N LEU A 56 10.44 14.49 -6.11
CA LEU A 56 10.44 14.59 -7.56
C LEU A 56 9.00 14.59 -8.07
N ALA A 57 8.58 15.72 -8.64
CA ALA A 57 7.29 15.87 -9.27
C ALA A 57 7.33 15.28 -10.69
N VAL A 58 6.92 14.01 -10.83
CA VAL A 58 6.94 13.28 -12.09
C VAL A 58 5.84 12.23 -12.14
N ASP A 59 5.33 11.94 -13.34
CA ASP A 59 4.48 10.77 -13.56
C ASP A 59 5.36 9.53 -13.69
N VAL A 60 5.17 8.56 -12.79
CA VAL A 60 5.96 7.33 -12.75
C VAL A 60 5.80 6.45 -14.00
N THR A 61 4.77 6.72 -14.83
CA THR A 61 4.56 6.03 -16.10
C THR A 61 5.47 6.52 -17.23
N GLN A 62 6.07 7.71 -17.07
CA GLN A 62 7.02 8.25 -18.05
C GLN A 62 8.31 7.44 -18.09
N ASP A 63 8.87 7.28 -19.28
CA ASP A 63 10.04 6.42 -19.51
C ASP A 63 11.27 6.82 -18.70
N ALA A 64 11.50 8.11 -18.53
CA ALA A 64 12.64 8.64 -17.78
C ALA A 64 12.43 8.62 -16.24
N ALA A 65 11.19 8.50 -15.76
CA ALA A 65 10.88 8.66 -14.35
C ALA A 65 11.61 7.65 -13.44
N PRO A 66 11.69 6.35 -13.76
CA PRO A 66 12.38 5.39 -12.91
C PRO A 66 13.87 5.71 -12.71
N ALA A 67 14.56 6.03 -13.79
CA ALA A 67 15.99 6.38 -13.73
C ALA A 67 16.21 7.69 -12.95
N ALA A 68 15.41 8.71 -13.20
CA ALA A 68 15.48 9.99 -12.50
C ALA A 68 15.21 9.84 -10.99
N ALA A 69 14.26 8.99 -10.61
CA ALA A 69 13.93 8.74 -9.21
C ALA A 69 15.08 8.07 -8.45
N VAL A 70 15.71 7.07 -9.05
CA VAL A 70 16.87 6.38 -8.46
C VAL A 70 18.10 7.31 -8.42
N ALA A 71 18.35 8.05 -9.51
CA ALA A 71 19.43 9.00 -9.57
C ALA A 71 19.33 10.08 -8.46
N LEU A 72 18.13 10.60 -8.22
CA LEU A 72 17.89 11.55 -7.12
C LEU A 72 18.26 10.96 -5.75
N ALA A 73 17.95 9.69 -5.49
CA ALA A 73 18.31 9.04 -4.23
C ALA A 73 19.84 8.94 -4.07
N ILE A 74 20.54 8.55 -5.13
CA ILE A 74 22.01 8.44 -5.11
C ILE A 74 22.68 9.80 -5.00
N GLU A 75 22.21 10.80 -5.74
CA GLU A 75 22.75 12.16 -5.71
C GLU A 75 22.58 12.82 -4.34
N ARG A 76 21.40 12.70 -3.74
CA ARG A 76 21.07 13.40 -2.49
C ARG A 76 21.56 12.66 -1.25
N PHE A 77 21.65 11.34 -1.28
CA PHE A 77 21.88 10.51 -0.09
C PHE A 77 22.98 9.45 -0.25
N GLY A 78 23.53 9.30 -1.45
CA GLY A 78 24.62 8.36 -1.74
C GLY A 78 24.21 6.89 -1.83
N ARG A 79 22.91 6.57 -1.63
CA ARG A 79 22.42 5.18 -1.59
C ARG A 79 20.92 5.07 -1.80
N LEU A 80 20.46 3.85 -2.05
CA LEU A 80 19.06 3.47 -2.01
C LEU A 80 18.94 2.09 -1.34
N ASP A 81 18.06 1.96 -0.35
CA ASP A 81 17.90 0.72 0.45
C ASP A 81 16.50 0.12 0.38
N CYS A 82 15.53 0.92 0.02
CA CYS A 82 14.14 0.47 -0.05
C CYS A 82 13.41 1.14 -1.21
N LEU A 83 12.60 0.35 -1.93
CA LEU A 83 11.62 0.84 -2.88
C LEU A 83 10.22 0.47 -2.41
N VAL A 84 9.33 1.48 -2.28
CA VAL A 84 7.90 1.28 -2.01
C VAL A 84 7.09 1.67 -3.24
N ASN A 85 6.57 0.68 -3.96
CA ASN A 85 5.66 0.86 -5.07
C ASN A 85 4.23 1.03 -4.54
N ASN A 86 3.82 2.28 -4.31
CA ASN A 86 2.51 2.60 -3.74
C ASN A 86 1.62 3.41 -4.71
N ALA A 87 2.17 4.13 -5.68
CA ALA A 87 1.36 4.93 -6.61
C ALA A 87 0.22 4.10 -7.25
N GLY A 88 -0.96 4.68 -7.31
CA GLY A 88 -2.13 4.01 -7.87
C GLY A 88 -3.29 4.96 -8.06
N VAL A 89 -4.30 4.49 -8.79
CA VAL A 89 -5.57 5.19 -9.01
C VAL A 89 -6.74 4.28 -8.65
N GLY A 90 -7.86 4.89 -8.27
CA GLY A 90 -9.17 4.26 -8.10
C GLY A 90 -10.09 4.62 -9.26
N SER A 91 -11.26 4.07 -9.26
CA SER A 91 -12.36 4.13 -10.23
C SER A 91 -12.49 2.85 -11.07
N PRO A 92 -12.56 1.70 -10.40
CA PRO A 92 -12.68 0.43 -11.08
C PRO A 92 -14.05 0.31 -11.76
N LYS A 93 -14.05 -0.27 -12.96
CA LYS A 93 -15.26 -0.59 -13.76
C LYS A 93 -15.42 -2.10 -13.88
N PRO A 94 -16.63 -2.61 -14.18
CA PRO A 94 -16.82 -3.98 -14.63
C PRO A 94 -15.99 -4.26 -15.91
N VAL A 95 -15.64 -5.51 -16.17
CA VAL A 95 -14.80 -5.87 -17.33
C VAL A 95 -15.41 -5.40 -18.63
N HIS A 96 -16.71 -5.61 -18.84
CA HIS A 96 -17.42 -5.24 -20.09
C HIS A 96 -17.60 -3.72 -20.30
N GLU A 97 -17.35 -2.91 -19.26
CA GLU A 97 -17.37 -1.44 -19.32
C GLU A 97 -15.96 -0.83 -19.34
N THR A 98 -14.92 -1.67 -19.29
CA THR A 98 -13.52 -1.22 -19.27
C THR A 98 -13.01 -1.18 -20.70
N ASP A 99 -12.78 0.02 -21.21
CA ASP A 99 -12.11 0.23 -22.51
C ASP A 99 -10.59 0.00 -22.42
N ASP A 100 -9.95 -0.17 -23.57
CA ASP A 100 -8.50 -0.45 -23.64
C ASP A 100 -7.68 0.68 -23.01
N ALA A 101 -8.06 1.94 -23.18
CA ALA A 101 -7.34 3.07 -22.60
C ALA A 101 -7.38 3.04 -21.05
N THR A 102 -8.53 2.69 -20.49
CA THR A 102 -8.67 2.46 -19.04
C THR A 102 -7.83 1.26 -18.59
N LEU A 103 -7.86 0.15 -19.33
CA LEU A 103 -7.05 -1.03 -19.03
C LEU A 103 -5.55 -0.68 -19.03
N ASP A 104 -5.08 -0.02 -20.09
CA ASP A 104 -3.69 0.42 -20.22
C ASP A 104 -3.27 1.34 -19.09
N GLN A 105 -4.11 2.32 -18.71
CA GLN A 105 -3.83 3.22 -17.59
C GLN A 105 -3.59 2.45 -16.28
N PHE A 106 -4.41 1.43 -15.98
CA PHE A 106 -4.26 0.63 -14.75
C PHE A 106 -2.99 -0.23 -14.81
N LEU A 107 -2.73 -0.88 -15.94
CA LEU A 107 -1.55 -1.72 -16.14
C LEU A 107 -0.26 -0.90 -16.13
N ASP A 108 -0.25 0.24 -16.82
CA ASP A 108 0.92 1.12 -16.88
C ASP A 108 1.30 1.67 -15.51
N LEU A 109 0.32 2.21 -14.78
CA LEU A 109 0.60 2.83 -13.50
C LEU A 109 0.89 1.81 -12.39
N MET A 110 0.12 0.70 -12.33
CA MET A 110 0.14 -0.20 -11.17
C MET A 110 0.84 -1.53 -11.40
N LEU A 111 1.40 -1.76 -12.59
CA LEU A 111 2.23 -2.94 -12.89
C LEU A 111 3.49 -2.58 -13.67
N ARG A 112 3.39 -1.88 -14.82
CA ARG A 112 4.55 -1.55 -15.65
C ARG A 112 5.49 -0.55 -14.95
N ALA A 113 4.96 0.52 -14.34
CA ALA A 113 5.79 1.49 -13.61
C ALA A 113 6.49 0.86 -12.39
N PRO A 114 5.83 0.07 -11.52
CA PRO A 114 6.50 -0.72 -10.48
C PRO A 114 7.61 -1.64 -10.99
N PHE A 115 7.37 -2.34 -12.11
CA PHE A 115 8.39 -3.18 -12.74
C PHE A 115 9.61 -2.36 -13.16
N ARG A 116 9.41 -1.22 -13.83
CA ARG A 116 10.49 -0.33 -14.29
C ARG A 116 11.27 0.28 -13.12
N LEU A 117 10.57 0.72 -12.07
CA LEU A 117 11.20 1.25 -10.85
C LEU A 117 12.02 0.16 -10.15
N ALA A 118 11.48 -1.05 -10.02
CA ALA A 118 12.21 -2.18 -9.45
C ALA A 118 13.47 -2.50 -10.25
N ARG A 119 13.39 -2.50 -11.59
CA ARG A 119 14.53 -2.72 -12.47
C ARG A 119 15.66 -1.70 -12.25
N GLU A 120 15.33 -0.43 -12.12
CA GLU A 120 16.34 0.61 -11.85
C GLU A 120 16.86 0.55 -10.42
N ALA A 121 16.00 0.33 -9.44
CA ALA A 121 16.39 0.19 -8.03
C ALA A 121 17.34 -1.01 -7.82
N LEU A 122 17.06 -2.15 -8.44
CA LEU A 122 17.89 -3.36 -8.36
C LEU A 122 19.33 -3.14 -8.84
N ARG A 123 19.56 -2.18 -9.76
CA ARG A 123 20.91 -1.80 -10.21
C ARG A 123 21.70 -1.00 -9.17
N ALA A 124 21.00 -0.33 -8.26
CA ALA A 124 21.57 0.51 -7.20
C ALA A 124 21.58 -0.17 -5.83
N PHE A 125 20.83 -1.27 -5.67
CA PHE A 125 20.68 -1.98 -4.40
C PHE A 125 21.93 -2.76 -4.01
N GLY A 126 22.22 -2.79 -2.70
CA GLY A 126 23.16 -3.70 -2.07
C GLY A 126 22.46 -4.71 -1.17
N PRO A 127 23.22 -5.63 -0.55
CA PRO A 127 22.69 -6.57 0.43
C PRO A 127 21.97 -5.85 1.57
N GLY A 128 20.82 -6.41 2.01
CA GLY A 128 19.94 -5.80 3.01
C GLY A 128 18.88 -4.85 2.44
N SER A 129 18.89 -4.60 1.11
CA SER A 129 17.84 -3.81 0.45
C SER A 129 16.52 -4.55 0.34
N SER A 130 15.43 -3.80 0.13
CA SER A 130 14.09 -4.36 0.08
C SER A 130 13.17 -3.64 -0.91
N ILE A 131 12.24 -4.39 -1.49
CA ILE A 131 11.12 -3.86 -2.28
C ILE A 131 9.82 -4.22 -1.54
N VAL A 132 8.94 -3.24 -1.35
CA VAL A 132 7.59 -3.46 -0.83
C VAL A 132 6.58 -2.94 -1.84
N ASN A 133 5.77 -3.85 -2.37
CA ASN A 133 4.71 -3.53 -3.31
C ASN A 133 3.38 -3.35 -2.56
N VAL A 134 2.77 -2.17 -2.67
CA VAL A 134 1.42 -1.94 -2.13
C VAL A 134 0.40 -2.45 -3.15
N ALA A 135 -0.04 -3.69 -2.92
CA ALA A 135 -1.05 -4.38 -3.72
C ALA A 135 -2.48 -3.97 -3.29
N SER A 136 -3.36 -4.93 -3.06
CA SER A 136 -4.73 -4.75 -2.57
C SER A 136 -5.31 -6.11 -2.17
N THR A 137 -6.31 -6.14 -1.29
CA THR A 137 -7.14 -7.34 -1.09
C THR A 137 -7.81 -7.82 -2.39
N TYR A 138 -8.06 -6.92 -3.36
CA TYR A 138 -8.57 -7.27 -4.68
C TYR A 138 -7.56 -8.03 -5.56
N ALA A 139 -6.30 -8.14 -5.13
CA ALA A 139 -5.32 -9.05 -5.73
C ALA A 139 -5.40 -10.47 -5.15
N LEU A 140 -6.04 -10.64 -4.00
CA LEU A 140 -6.16 -11.91 -3.27
C LEU A 140 -7.51 -12.58 -3.50
N VAL A 141 -8.57 -11.78 -3.54
CA VAL A 141 -9.95 -12.27 -3.69
C VAL A 141 -10.70 -11.45 -4.74
N GLY A 142 -11.67 -12.06 -5.38
CA GLY A 142 -12.53 -11.36 -6.34
C GLY A 142 -13.35 -10.26 -5.67
N GLY A 143 -13.43 -9.10 -6.30
CA GLY A 143 -14.26 -7.99 -5.88
C GLY A 143 -15.12 -7.46 -7.02
N LEU A 144 -16.23 -6.81 -6.69
CA LEU A 144 -17.09 -6.20 -7.70
C LEU A 144 -16.42 -5.00 -8.36
N ARG A 145 -16.63 -4.82 -9.66
CA ARG A 145 -16.14 -3.66 -10.44
C ARG A 145 -14.63 -3.46 -10.37
N GLY A 146 -13.84 -4.53 -10.44
CA GLY A 146 -12.40 -4.42 -10.20
C GLY A 146 -11.50 -5.01 -11.27
N GLY A 147 -11.99 -5.33 -12.48
CA GLY A 147 -11.28 -6.14 -13.47
C GLY A 147 -9.83 -5.68 -13.73
N ALA A 148 -9.63 -4.52 -14.35
CA ALA A 148 -8.31 -3.99 -14.66
C ALA A 148 -7.46 -3.71 -13.41
N TYR A 149 -8.08 -3.18 -12.34
CA TYR A 149 -7.42 -2.93 -11.07
C TYR A 149 -6.90 -4.22 -10.43
N SER A 150 -7.77 -5.25 -10.34
CA SER A 150 -7.40 -6.55 -9.77
C SER A 150 -6.30 -7.23 -10.58
N ALA A 151 -6.39 -7.19 -11.92
CA ALA A 151 -5.36 -7.75 -12.81
C ALA A 151 -3.99 -7.08 -12.56
N ALA A 152 -3.95 -5.74 -12.52
CA ALA A 152 -2.72 -5.00 -12.25
C ALA A 152 -2.15 -5.31 -10.85
N LYS A 153 -3.00 -5.31 -9.82
CA LYS A 153 -2.57 -5.58 -8.43
C LYS A 153 -2.20 -7.04 -8.19
N ALA A 154 -2.85 -8.00 -8.86
CA ALA A 154 -2.45 -9.42 -8.84
C ALA A 154 -1.10 -9.62 -9.56
N GLY A 155 -0.86 -8.90 -10.65
CA GLY A 155 0.44 -8.89 -11.34
C GLY A 155 1.61 -8.50 -10.43
N LEU A 156 1.38 -7.58 -9.46
CA LEU A 156 2.40 -7.23 -8.46
C LEU A 156 2.75 -8.41 -7.54
N LEU A 157 1.82 -9.32 -7.25
CA LEU A 157 2.11 -10.50 -6.43
C LEU A 157 3.03 -11.46 -7.17
N GLY A 158 2.79 -11.69 -8.46
CA GLY A 158 3.69 -12.46 -9.32
C GLY A 158 5.08 -11.84 -9.41
N LEU A 159 5.15 -10.52 -9.61
CA LEU A 159 6.41 -9.77 -9.63
C LEU A 159 7.14 -9.87 -8.28
N THR A 160 6.43 -9.77 -7.17
CA THR A 160 6.97 -9.91 -5.80
C THR A 160 7.65 -11.25 -5.61
N SER A 161 6.95 -12.35 -5.93
CA SER A 161 7.46 -13.71 -5.80
C SER A 161 8.67 -13.96 -6.70
N HIS A 162 8.62 -13.48 -7.94
CA HIS A 162 9.74 -13.60 -8.88
C HIS A 162 10.99 -12.87 -8.34
N MET A 163 10.84 -11.61 -7.90
CA MET A 163 11.98 -10.84 -7.39
C MET A 163 12.57 -11.46 -6.13
N ALA A 164 11.74 -12.00 -5.24
CA ALA A 164 12.20 -12.71 -4.05
C ALA A 164 13.06 -13.92 -4.39
N ALA A 165 12.63 -14.72 -5.37
CA ALA A 165 13.36 -15.90 -5.84
C ALA A 165 14.67 -15.53 -6.56
N GLN A 166 14.61 -14.53 -7.45
CA GLN A 166 15.74 -14.16 -8.31
C GLN A 166 16.85 -13.44 -7.54
N TYR A 167 16.51 -12.57 -6.58
CA TYR A 167 17.48 -11.67 -5.93
C TYR A 167 17.71 -12.00 -4.45
N GLY A 168 17.04 -13.01 -3.90
CA GLY A 168 17.20 -13.41 -2.50
C GLY A 168 18.64 -13.80 -2.14
N SER A 169 19.36 -14.50 -3.01
CA SER A 169 20.76 -14.87 -2.81
C SER A 169 21.72 -13.67 -2.79
N ALA A 170 21.32 -12.54 -3.38
CA ALA A 170 22.03 -11.26 -3.29
C ALA A 170 21.69 -10.46 -2.01
N GLY A 171 20.88 -11.01 -1.12
CA GLY A 171 20.45 -10.36 0.12
C GLY A 171 19.37 -9.30 -0.10
N ILE A 172 18.65 -9.33 -1.23
CA ILE A 172 17.56 -8.40 -1.56
C ILE A 172 16.22 -9.10 -1.34
N ARG A 173 15.32 -8.46 -0.57
CA ARG A 173 13.99 -9.00 -0.29
C ARG A 173 12.92 -8.28 -1.10
N SER A 174 11.88 -9.01 -1.47
CA SER A 174 10.70 -8.45 -2.12
C SER A 174 9.45 -9.01 -1.46
N ASN A 175 8.60 -8.12 -0.93
CA ASN A 175 7.32 -8.49 -0.31
C ASN A 175 6.20 -7.57 -0.79
N ALA A 176 4.97 -7.96 -0.55
CA ALA A 176 3.79 -7.16 -0.84
C ALA A 176 2.95 -6.94 0.42
N VAL A 177 2.29 -5.79 0.50
CA VAL A 177 1.21 -5.52 1.43
C VAL A 177 -0.09 -5.45 0.64
N ALA A 178 -1.14 -6.11 1.10
CA ALA A 178 -2.47 -6.09 0.50
C ALA A 178 -3.46 -5.38 1.44
N PRO A 179 -3.61 -4.04 1.33
CA PRO A 179 -4.54 -3.29 2.16
C PRO A 179 -5.99 -3.62 1.86
N GLY A 180 -6.82 -3.64 2.91
CA GLY A 180 -8.26 -3.46 2.79
C GLY A 180 -8.62 -2.01 2.46
N VAL A 181 -9.91 -1.68 2.59
CA VAL A 181 -10.36 -0.31 2.35
C VAL A 181 -10.02 0.56 3.56
N VAL A 182 -9.11 1.51 3.36
CA VAL A 182 -8.74 2.53 4.33
C VAL A 182 -9.08 3.93 3.80
N PRO A 183 -9.42 4.92 4.67
CA PRO A 183 -9.72 6.29 4.24
C PRO A 183 -8.49 6.95 3.61
N THR A 184 -8.64 7.38 2.35
CA THR A 184 -7.64 8.12 1.56
C THR A 184 -8.36 9.05 0.61
N ASP A 185 -7.66 9.98 -0.07
CA ASP A 185 -8.25 10.79 -1.15
C ASP A 185 -8.95 9.92 -2.21
N MET A 186 -8.47 8.70 -2.43
CA MET A 186 -9.02 7.76 -3.40
C MET A 186 -10.34 7.12 -2.95
N THR A 187 -10.50 6.85 -1.67
CA THR A 187 -11.60 6.03 -1.12
C THR A 187 -12.64 6.83 -0.35
N ILE A 188 -12.32 8.04 0.10
CA ILE A 188 -13.16 8.84 1.00
C ILE A 188 -14.57 9.08 0.40
N HIS A 189 -14.67 9.39 -0.89
CA HIS A 189 -15.95 9.60 -1.56
C HIS A 189 -16.79 8.33 -1.61
N ARG A 190 -16.16 7.16 -1.84
CA ARG A 190 -16.84 5.87 -1.85
C ARG A 190 -17.29 5.45 -0.46
N LEU A 191 -16.56 5.83 0.58
CA LEU A 191 -16.94 5.58 1.97
C LEU A 191 -18.14 6.42 2.43
N GLN A 192 -18.52 7.46 1.68
CA GLN A 192 -19.78 8.20 1.88
C GLN A 192 -20.99 7.42 1.38
N ASP A 193 -20.81 6.54 0.37
CA ASP A 193 -21.87 5.65 -0.10
C ASP A 193 -22.18 4.57 0.97
N GLN A 194 -23.43 4.51 1.40
CA GLN A 194 -23.87 3.61 2.47
C GLN A 194 -23.70 2.14 2.09
N GLY A 195 -23.99 1.77 0.84
CA GLY A 195 -23.86 0.40 0.35
C GLY A 195 -22.42 -0.07 0.34
N PHE A 196 -21.52 0.75 -0.21
CA PHE A 196 -20.08 0.45 -0.22
C PHE A 196 -19.49 0.36 1.20
N ARG A 197 -19.91 1.27 2.08
CA ARG A 197 -19.47 1.26 3.48
C ARG A 197 -19.92 0.01 4.20
N ARG A 198 -21.21 -0.35 4.11
CA ARG A 198 -21.76 -1.58 4.73
C ARG A 198 -21.08 -2.83 4.21
N MET A 199 -20.90 -2.93 2.88
CA MET A 199 -20.20 -4.07 2.28
C MET A 199 -18.81 -4.30 2.90
N ASN A 200 -18.06 -3.22 3.17
CA ASN A 200 -16.74 -3.35 3.79
C ASN A 200 -16.81 -3.60 5.30
N ASP A 201 -17.65 -2.85 6.02
CA ASP A 201 -17.74 -2.96 7.47
C ASP A 201 -18.34 -4.31 7.91
N ASP A 202 -19.37 -4.80 7.23
CA ASP A 202 -20.06 -6.03 7.58
C ASP A 202 -19.25 -7.29 7.26
N MET A 203 -18.29 -7.19 6.33
CA MET A 203 -17.36 -8.27 5.98
C MET A 203 -16.03 -8.21 6.73
N THR A 204 -15.79 -7.18 7.54
CA THR A 204 -14.54 -7.00 8.27
C THR A 204 -14.76 -7.38 9.75
N PRO A 205 -14.12 -8.45 10.26
CA PRO A 205 -14.29 -8.87 11.65
C PRO A 205 -13.65 -7.94 12.68
N SER A 206 -12.68 -7.13 12.27
CA SER A 206 -12.06 -6.15 13.16
C SER A 206 -13.09 -5.15 13.71
N ASP A 207 -12.94 -4.76 14.98
CA ASP A 207 -13.85 -3.86 15.69
C ASP A 207 -13.80 -2.40 15.22
N ARG A 208 -12.81 -2.05 14.41
CA ARG A 208 -12.61 -0.74 13.80
C ARG A 208 -12.23 -0.81 12.33
N ARG A 209 -12.39 0.29 11.63
CA ARG A 209 -11.79 0.44 10.29
C ARG A 209 -10.28 0.57 10.39
N GLY A 210 -9.61 0.06 9.38
CA GLY A 210 -8.20 0.31 9.17
C GLY A 210 -7.92 1.77 8.81
N THR A 211 -6.72 2.22 9.11
CA THR A 211 -6.19 3.55 8.78
C THR A 211 -5.00 3.43 7.85
N VAL A 212 -4.54 4.53 7.28
CA VAL A 212 -3.31 4.56 6.46
C VAL A 212 -2.08 4.24 7.30
N GLU A 213 -2.13 4.52 8.60
CA GLU A 213 -1.07 4.20 9.57
C GLU A 213 -0.94 2.69 9.77
N ASP A 214 -2.04 1.93 9.85
CA ASP A 214 -1.98 0.46 9.94
C ASP A 214 -1.23 -0.14 8.74
N VAL A 215 -1.48 0.39 7.54
CA VAL A 215 -0.78 -0.04 6.34
C VAL A 215 0.69 0.38 6.36
N ALA A 216 0.97 1.61 6.81
CA ALA A 216 2.33 2.14 6.89
C ALA A 216 3.21 1.34 7.85
N GLU A 217 2.68 0.91 9.00
CA GLU A 217 3.40 0.04 9.94
C GLU A 217 3.85 -1.26 9.27
N ALA A 218 2.94 -1.93 8.54
CA ALA A 218 3.23 -3.16 7.83
C ALA A 218 4.29 -2.97 6.72
N VAL A 219 4.17 -1.89 5.93
CA VAL A 219 5.15 -1.55 4.87
C VAL A 219 6.52 -1.31 5.47
N CYS A 220 6.61 -0.48 6.52
CA CYS A 220 7.88 -0.14 7.16
C CYS A 220 8.50 -1.35 7.88
N PHE A 221 7.70 -2.22 8.49
CA PHE A 221 8.17 -3.49 9.03
C PHE A 221 8.80 -4.36 7.94
N LEU A 222 8.09 -4.61 6.84
CA LEU A 222 8.62 -5.44 5.74
C LEU A 222 9.85 -4.82 5.08
N ALA A 223 9.97 -3.50 5.08
CA ALA A 223 11.14 -2.78 4.58
C ALA A 223 12.34 -2.83 5.54
N SER A 224 12.11 -3.10 6.83
CA SER A 224 13.13 -3.02 7.90
C SER A 224 13.98 -4.29 7.98
N PRO A 225 15.15 -4.22 8.66
CA PRO A 225 15.96 -5.40 8.98
C PRO A 225 15.22 -6.43 9.85
N ALA A 226 14.20 -6.03 10.63
CA ALA A 226 13.41 -6.94 11.44
C ALA A 226 12.66 -8.00 10.61
N ALA A 227 12.36 -7.70 9.34
CA ALA A 227 11.80 -8.64 8.38
C ALA A 227 12.86 -9.44 7.59
N GLY A 228 14.08 -9.60 8.12
CA GLY A 228 15.23 -10.17 7.42
C GLY A 228 15.01 -11.58 6.85
N TRP A 229 14.10 -12.37 7.43
CA TRP A 229 13.76 -13.73 6.97
C TRP A 229 12.39 -13.80 6.26
N ILE A 230 11.77 -12.63 5.97
CA ILE A 230 10.48 -12.55 5.27
C ILE A 230 10.77 -12.13 3.82
N ASN A 231 10.54 -13.04 2.87
CA ASN A 231 10.78 -12.82 1.45
C ASN A 231 9.72 -13.51 0.60
N GLY A 232 9.23 -12.87 -0.44
CA GLY A 232 8.20 -13.38 -1.34
C GLY A 232 6.78 -13.40 -0.75
N GLN A 233 6.55 -12.75 0.41
CA GLN A 233 5.29 -12.84 1.13
C GLN A 233 4.32 -11.72 0.74
N VAL A 234 3.03 -12.04 0.90
CA VAL A 234 1.93 -11.06 0.79
C VAL A 234 1.26 -10.94 2.14
N LEU A 235 1.38 -9.78 2.77
CA LEU A 235 0.76 -9.49 4.05
C LEU A 235 -0.55 -8.72 3.85
N ALA A 236 -1.69 -9.37 4.10
CA ALA A 236 -2.98 -8.69 4.14
C ALA A 236 -3.07 -7.78 5.37
N VAL A 237 -3.47 -6.52 5.16
CA VAL A 237 -3.71 -5.51 6.21
C VAL A 237 -5.13 -5.00 6.02
N ASP A 238 -6.10 -5.77 6.44
CA ASP A 238 -7.49 -5.63 6.05
C ASP A 238 -8.51 -5.95 7.16
N GLY A 239 -8.04 -6.13 8.39
CA GLY A 239 -8.89 -6.48 9.52
C GLY A 239 -9.53 -7.87 9.42
N GLY A 240 -8.97 -8.76 8.58
CA GLY A 240 -9.48 -10.12 8.36
C GLY A 240 -10.46 -10.25 7.19
N TRP A 241 -10.70 -9.16 6.45
CA TRP A 241 -11.70 -9.13 5.36
C TRP A 241 -11.48 -10.22 4.29
N SER A 242 -10.24 -10.50 3.90
CA SER A 242 -9.93 -11.45 2.82
C SER A 242 -9.61 -12.88 3.29
N SER A 243 -9.33 -13.08 4.58
CA SER A 243 -8.72 -14.33 5.06
C SER A 243 -9.67 -15.26 5.77
N ILE A 244 -10.79 -14.76 6.26
CA ILE A 244 -11.74 -15.52 7.08
C ILE A 244 -13.17 -15.33 6.61
N LYS A 245 -14.00 -16.34 6.87
CA LYS A 245 -15.46 -16.20 6.75
C LYS A 245 -15.96 -15.50 8.01
N PHE A 246 -16.50 -14.32 7.83
CA PHE A 246 -17.12 -13.55 8.90
C PHE A 246 -18.64 -13.48 8.70
N LEU A 247 -19.39 -13.78 9.74
CA LEU A 247 -20.82 -13.62 9.77
C LEU A 247 -21.14 -12.34 10.55
N SER A 248 -22.07 -11.54 10.04
CA SER A 248 -22.55 -10.36 10.77
C SER A 248 -23.15 -10.79 12.12
N GLU A 249 -23.16 -9.87 13.09
CA GLU A 249 -23.75 -10.13 14.39
C GLU A 249 -25.21 -10.59 14.30
N GLU A 250 -25.96 -10.03 13.35
CA GLU A 250 -27.35 -10.46 13.05
C GLU A 250 -27.41 -11.93 12.58
N ALA A 251 -26.47 -12.36 11.74
CA ALA A 251 -26.38 -13.73 11.29
C ALA A 251 -25.97 -14.68 12.43
N LEU A 252 -25.05 -14.27 13.30
CA LEU A 252 -24.65 -15.05 14.48
C LEU A 252 -25.80 -15.23 15.47
N VAL A 253 -26.61 -14.19 15.69
CA VAL A 253 -27.80 -14.26 16.53
C VAL A 253 -28.87 -15.18 15.93
N ALA A 254 -29.07 -15.11 14.61
CA ALA A 254 -30.05 -15.96 13.91
C ALA A 254 -29.67 -17.46 13.99
N GLU A 255 -28.37 -17.78 13.87
CA GLU A 255 -27.87 -19.15 13.96
C GLU A 255 -27.75 -19.66 15.41
N ARG A 256 -28.04 -18.83 16.42
CA ARG A 256 -27.95 -19.19 17.86
C ARG A 256 -26.61 -19.84 18.22
N LEU A 257 -25.51 -19.37 17.64
CA LEU A 257 -24.21 -19.87 17.98
C LEU A 257 -23.91 -19.54 19.45
N PRO A 258 -23.54 -20.52 20.29
CA PRO A 258 -23.29 -20.28 21.71
C PRO A 258 -22.08 -19.35 21.86
N VAL A 259 -22.32 -18.17 22.41
CA VAL A 259 -21.24 -17.29 22.85
C VAL A 259 -20.64 -17.92 24.12
N GLN A 260 -19.34 -18.18 24.14
CA GLN A 260 -18.71 -18.71 25.34
C GLN A 260 -18.91 -17.76 26.53
N PRO A 261 -19.25 -18.28 27.73
CA PRO A 261 -19.38 -17.44 28.92
C PRO A 261 -18.07 -16.67 29.17
N GLY A 262 -18.18 -15.36 29.28
CA GLY A 262 -17.00 -14.47 29.46
C GLY A 262 -16.55 -13.74 28.18
N TRP A 263 -17.03 -14.10 27.01
CA TRP A 263 -16.85 -13.30 25.80
C TRP A 263 -18.01 -12.31 25.71
N THR A 264 -17.82 -11.13 26.23
CA THR A 264 -18.69 -10.01 25.93
C THR A 264 -18.31 -9.52 24.53
N HIS A 265 -19.12 -9.81 23.52
CA HIS A 265 -19.18 -8.91 22.38
C HIS A 265 -19.52 -7.56 22.99
N SER A 266 -18.57 -6.64 23.00
CA SER A 266 -18.84 -5.26 23.41
C SER A 266 -19.95 -4.78 22.49
N GLY A 267 -21.19 -4.75 23.02
CA GLY A 267 -22.39 -4.38 22.31
C GLY A 267 -22.38 -2.91 21.92
N ARG A 268 -21.51 -2.53 21.04
CA ARG A 268 -21.60 -1.26 20.33
C ARG A 268 -22.51 -1.51 19.14
N ALA A 269 -23.74 -1.02 19.29
CA ALA A 269 -24.61 -0.85 18.14
C ALA A 269 -23.78 -0.24 16.99
N ARG A 270 -23.76 -0.91 15.84
CA ARG A 270 -22.97 -0.50 14.64
C ARG A 270 -23.38 0.86 14.05
N GLY A 271 -24.13 1.69 14.81
CA GLY A 271 -24.54 3.03 14.45
C GLY A 271 -23.48 4.12 14.70
N ASP A 272 -22.48 3.86 15.54
CA ASP A 272 -21.63 4.94 16.06
C ASP A 272 -20.13 4.59 16.03
N ARG A 273 -19.66 4.12 14.86
CA ARG A 273 -18.23 4.09 14.59
C ARG A 273 -17.81 5.50 14.23
N GLY A 274 -17.39 6.24 15.28
CA GLY A 274 -17.08 7.64 15.25
C GLY A 274 -16.35 8.09 13.99
N GLN A 275 -16.82 9.18 13.42
CA GLN A 275 -16.01 9.95 12.48
C GLN A 275 -14.78 10.44 13.26
N PRO A 276 -13.57 10.29 12.73
CA PRO A 276 -12.44 11.04 13.26
C PRO A 276 -12.73 12.52 12.98
N GLY A 277 -12.75 13.33 14.05
CA GLY A 277 -12.78 14.77 13.99
C GLY A 277 -11.56 15.37 13.31
#